data_2caed7bfb3a2bb76378dcf3c4ba4ef2b
#
_entry.id   2caed7bfb3a2bb76378dcf3c4ba4ef2b
#
_cell.length_a   1.000
_cell.length_b   1.000
_cell.length_c   1.000
_cell.angle_alpha   90.00
_cell.angle_beta   90.00
_cell.angle_gamma   90.00
#
_symmetry.space_group_name_H-M   'P 1'
#
loop_
_entity.id
_entity.type
_entity.pdbx_description
1 polymer ?
#
loop_
_entity_poly.entity_id
_entity_poly.type
_entity_poly.pdbx_seq_one_letter_code
_entity_poly.pdbx_strand_id
1 'polypeptide(L)'
;MNEVDLLRHIQTRSATPASRGAVEIGPGDDAAVIRVGDEQVLLTVDHLVEGTHFNPIGQVPPDAIIDRIARKAVARSISDIAAMGGTPIASLATACFPPDFPQERANLLFDRMH
;
A
#
# COMPACT_ATOMS: atom_id res chain seq x y z
N MET A 1 -7.23 -21.29 3.71
CA MET A 1 -6.03 -20.82 2.95
C MET A 1 -4.92 -20.61 3.94
N ASN A 2 -3.74 -21.11 3.65
CA ASN A 2 -2.55 -20.86 4.45
C ASN A 2 -1.74 -19.74 3.76
N GLU A 3 -1.59 -18.60 4.42
CA GLU A 3 -0.87 -17.44 3.88
C GLU A 3 0.61 -17.75 3.58
N VAL A 4 1.27 -18.49 4.45
CA VAL A 4 2.69 -18.86 4.28
C VAL A 4 2.88 -19.72 3.03
N ASP A 5 1.98 -20.64 2.77
CA ASP A 5 2.07 -21.50 1.58
C ASP A 5 1.79 -20.71 0.31
N LEU A 6 0.87 -19.74 0.35
CA LEU A 6 0.62 -18.83 -0.77
C LEU A 6 1.84 -17.97 -1.07
N LEU A 7 2.44 -17.35 -0.05
CA LEU A 7 3.65 -16.53 -0.20
C LEU A 7 4.81 -17.35 -0.78
N ARG A 8 5.03 -18.56 -0.28
CA ARG A 8 6.05 -19.47 -0.81
C ARG A 8 5.80 -19.82 -2.27
N HIS A 9 4.54 -20.08 -2.64
CA HIS A 9 4.17 -20.33 -4.03
C HIS A 9 4.46 -19.12 -4.92
N ILE A 10 4.09 -17.91 -4.49
CA ILE A 10 4.35 -16.66 -5.21
C ILE A 10 5.86 -16.45 -5.40
N GLN A 11 6.65 -16.61 -4.36
CA GLN A 11 8.11 -16.49 -4.42
C GLN A 11 8.73 -17.47 -5.41
N THR A 12 8.28 -18.72 -5.37
CA THR A 12 8.77 -19.76 -6.29
C THR A 12 8.46 -19.42 -7.75
N ARG A 13 7.24 -18.97 -8.03
CA ARG A 13 6.81 -18.59 -9.39
C ARG A 13 7.53 -17.34 -9.90
N SER A 14 7.85 -16.40 -9.00
CA SER A 14 8.52 -15.14 -9.33
C SER A 14 10.05 -15.27 -9.41
N ALA A 15 10.62 -16.40 -9.03
CA ALA A 15 12.07 -16.60 -8.98
C ALA A 15 12.72 -16.87 -10.36
N THR A 16 11.93 -17.20 -11.38
CA THR A 16 12.48 -17.54 -12.71
C THR A 16 12.89 -16.27 -13.47
N PRO A 17 14.01 -16.28 -14.21
CA PRO A 17 14.43 -15.12 -15.01
C PRO A 17 13.38 -14.63 -16.00
N ALA A 18 12.61 -15.55 -16.59
CA ALA A 18 11.54 -15.21 -17.54
C ALA A 18 10.37 -14.45 -16.91
N SER A 19 10.12 -14.59 -15.59
CA SER A 19 9.05 -13.90 -14.88
C SER A 19 9.48 -12.59 -14.25
N ARG A 20 10.79 -12.32 -14.14
CA ARG A 20 11.30 -11.12 -13.47
C ARG A 20 11.28 -9.88 -14.36
N GLY A 21 11.58 -10.00 -15.67
CA GLY A 21 11.68 -8.82 -16.55
C GLY A 21 12.60 -7.76 -15.97
N ALA A 22 12.06 -6.54 -15.74
CA ALA A 22 12.76 -5.43 -15.11
C ALA A 22 12.82 -5.51 -13.56
N VAL A 23 12.21 -6.54 -12.95
CA VAL A 23 12.18 -6.69 -11.50
C VAL A 23 13.51 -7.24 -10.99
N GLU A 24 14.23 -6.45 -10.22
CA GLU A 24 15.51 -6.85 -9.60
C GLU A 24 15.29 -7.53 -8.25
N ILE A 25 14.40 -6.98 -7.42
CA ILE A 25 13.96 -7.59 -6.16
C ILE A 25 12.45 -7.77 -6.24
N GLY A 26 12.01 -9.00 -6.19
CA GLY A 26 10.60 -9.40 -6.23
C GLY A 26 10.02 -9.67 -4.85
N PRO A 27 8.98 -10.52 -4.76
CA PRO A 27 8.31 -10.86 -3.50
C PRO A 27 9.27 -11.43 -2.45
N GLY A 28 9.12 -10.96 -1.21
CA GLY A 28 9.88 -11.43 -0.04
C GLY A 28 10.68 -10.33 0.66
N ASP A 29 10.59 -9.10 0.19
CA ASP A 29 11.17 -7.92 0.84
C ASP A 29 10.08 -6.85 1.06
N ASP A 30 10.39 -5.75 1.74
CA ASP A 30 9.44 -4.68 2.08
C ASP A 30 8.90 -3.94 0.86
N ALA A 31 9.70 -3.84 -0.20
CA ALA A 31 9.29 -3.27 -1.47
C ALA A 31 9.93 -4.02 -2.64
N ALA A 32 9.31 -3.93 -3.81
CA ALA A 32 9.92 -4.39 -5.04
C ALA A 32 10.92 -3.35 -5.56
N VAL A 33 12.00 -3.83 -6.16
CA VAL A 33 12.96 -2.98 -6.89
C VAL A 33 12.83 -3.27 -8.36
N ILE A 34 12.54 -2.24 -9.14
CA ILE A 34 12.47 -2.33 -10.59
C ILE A 34 13.51 -1.42 -11.24
N ARG A 35 13.97 -1.80 -12.42
CA ARG A 35 14.85 -0.97 -13.25
C ARG A 35 14.01 -0.21 -14.27
N VAL A 36 14.21 1.10 -14.30
CA VAL A 36 13.61 2.00 -15.29
C VAL A 36 14.74 2.79 -15.93
N GLY A 37 15.15 2.42 -17.14
CA GLY A 37 16.38 2.95 -17.74
C GLY A 37 17.60 2.59 -16.89
N ASP A 38 18.38 3.58 -16.48
CA ASP A 38 19.54 3.40 -15.62
C ASP A 38 19.24 3.58 -14.13
N GLU A 39 17.98 3.85 -13.78
CA GLU A 39 17.53 4.10 -12.41
C GLU A 39 16.90 2.86 -11.78
N GLN A 40 17.04 2.76 -10.47
CA GLN A 40 16.30 1.80 -9.64
C GLN A 40 15.12 2.51 -9.00
N VAL A 41 13.94 1.92 -9.11
CA VAL A 41 12.71 2.44 -8.53
C VAL A 41 12.14 1.42 -7.56
N LEU A 42 11.79 1.89 -6.37
CA LEU A 42 11.09 1.09 -5.36
C LEU A 42 9.58 1.20 -5.58
N LEU A 43 8.91 0.07 -5.55
CA LEU A 43 7.45 -0.01 -5.59
C LEU A 43 6.94 -0.77 -4.37
N THR A 44 6.04 -0.16 -3.66
CA THR A 44 5.29 -0.81 -2.59
C THR A 44 3.82 -0.50 -2.70
N VAL A 45 2.98 -1.39 -2.19
CA VAL A 45 1.54 -1.19 -2.03
C VAL A 45 1.14 -1.75 -0.68
N ASP A 46 0.32 -0.99 0.01
CA ASP A 46 -0.31 -1.43 1.24
C ASP A 46 -1.77 -0.98 1.25
N HIS A 47 -2.59 -1.62 2.06
CA HIS A 47 -3.97 -1.22 2.21
C HIS A 47 -4.42 -1.31 3.66
N LEU A 48 -5.38 -0.47 4.00
CA LEU A 48 -6.07 -0.50 5.27
C LEU A 48 -7.48 -1.06 5.05
N VAL A 49 -7.86 -1.99 5.92
CA VAL A 49 -9.17 -2.62 5.89
C VAL A 49 -9.88 -2.30 7.20
N GLU A 50 -11.08 -1.76 7.09
CA GLU A 50 -11.95 -1.52 8.24
C GLU A 50 -12.22 -2.83 9.00
N GLY A 51 -12.24 -2.77 10.32
CA GLY A 51 -12.39 -3.95 11.17
C GLY A 51 -11.11 -4.77 11.36
N THR A 52 -10.09 -4.55 10.54
CA THR A 52 -8.79 -5.23 10.63
C THR A 52 -7.68 -4.28 11.06
N HIS A 53 -7.52 -3.18 10.35
CA HIS A 53 -6.45 -2.21 10.57
C HIS A 53 -6.91 -0.98 11.37
N PHE A 54 -8.20 -0.73 11.40
CA PHE A 54 -8.86 0.27 12.23
C PHE A 54 -10.29 -0.18 12.57
N ASN A 55 -10.83 0.36 13.65
CA ASN A 55 -12.18 0.01 14.08
C ASN A 55 -13.25 0.53 13.11
N PRO A 56 -14.42 -0.13 13.05
CA PRO A 56 -15.56 0.38 12.28
C PRO A 56 -15.85 1.83 12.59
N ILE A 57 -15.94 2.66 11.55
CA ILE A 57 -16.02 4.12 11.65
C ILE A 57 -17.45 4.67 11.60
N GLY A 58 -18.45 3.82 11.36
CA GLY A 58 -19.83 4.25 11.19
C GLY A 58 -20.07 5.00 9.87
N GLN A 59 -21.30 5.52 9.71
CA GLN A 59 -21.70 6.18 8.46
C GLN A 59 -21.07 7.57 8.27
N VAL A 60 -20.84 8.31 9.35
CA VAL A 60 -20.24 9.65 9.30
C VAL A 60 -19.09 9.71 10.30
N PRO A 61 -17.87 9.32 9.89
CA PRO A 61 -16.73 9.34 10.79
C PRO A 61 -16.32 10.79 11.14
N PRO A 62 -15.93 11.04 12.41
CA PRO A 62 -15.38 12.33 12.81
C PRO A 62 -14.04 12.62 12.14
N ASP A 63 -13.68 13.89 12.02
CA ASP A 63 -12.43 14.35 11.40
C ASP A 63 -11.19 13.68 12.00
N ALA A 64 -11.13 13.52 13.32
CA ALA A 64 -10.01 12.88 14.01
C ALA A 64 -9.79 11.41 13.58
N ILE A 65 -10.85 10.70 13.23
CA ILE A 65 -10.77 9.32 12.72
C ILE A 65 -10.25 9.33 11.29
N ILE A 66 -10.77 10.24 10.45
CA ILE A 66 -10.28 10.43 9.07
C ILE A 66 -8.79 10.77 9.07
N ASP A 67 -8.36 11.69 9.93
CA ASP A 67 -6.94 12.07 10.07
C ASP A 67 -6.05 10.87 10.42
N ARG A 68 -6.49 10.01 11.34
CA ARG A 68 -5.76 8.80 11.72
C ARG A 68 -5.64 7.80 10.58
N ILE A 69 -6.74 7.57 9.87
CA ILE A 69 -6.77 6.62 8.73
C ILE A 69 -5.83 7.12 7.64
N ALA A 70 -5.92 8.39 7.27
CA ALA A 70 -5.07 9.01 6.27
C ALA A 70 -3.59 8.90 6.64
N ARG A 71 -3.22 9.27 7.86
CA ARG A 71 -1.84 9.17 8.35
C ARG A 71 -1.33 7.73 8.33
N LYS A 72 -2.14 6.78 8.79
CA LYS A 72 -1.75 5.37 8.84
C LYS A 72 -1.56 4.79 7.43
N ALA A 73 -2.43 5.14 6.48
CA ALA A 73 -2.32 4.69 5.11
C ALA A 73 -1.01 5.15 4.45
N VAL A 74 -0.69 6.42 4.59
CA VAL A 74 0.55 7.00 4.03
C VAL A 74 1.78 6.46 4.74
N ALA A 75 1.77 6.42 6.08
CA ALA A 75 2.92 6.02 6.88
C ALA A 75 3.35 4.56 6.62
N ARG A 76 2.41 3.65 6.38
CA ARG A 76 2.74 2.25 6.10
C ARG A 76 3.57 2.12 4.83
N SER A 77 3.13 2.73 3.73
CA SER A 77 3.87 2.69 2.46
C SER A 77 5.21 3.43 2.54
N ILE A 78 5.25 4.59 3.20
CA ILE A 78 6.51 5.31 3.41
C ILE A 78 7.50 4.50 4.24
N SER A 79 7.03 3.77 5.24
CA SER A 79 7.86 2.90 6.08
C SER A 79 8.56 1.83 5.25
N ASP A 80 7.87 1.21 4.31
CA ASP A 80 8.43 0.19 3.43
C ASP A 80 9.51 0.78 2.49
N ILE A 81 9.26 1.95 1.94
CA ILE A 81 10.24 2.66 1.13
C ILE A 81 11.48 3.04 1.96
N ALA A 82 11.27 3.53 3.17
CA ALA A 82 12.36 3.88 4.09
C ALA A 82 13.20 2.67 4.50
N ALA A 83 12.56 1.52 4.73
CA ALA A 83 13.25 0.27 5.07
C ALA A 83 14.20 -0.19 3.96
N MET A 84 13.91 0.14 2.71
CA MET A 84 14.73 -0.14 1.54
C MET A 84 15.72 1.00 1.20
N GLY A 85 15.82 2.02 2.04
CA GLY A 85 16.73 3.16 1.85
C GLY A 85 16.30 4.13 0.74
N GLY A 86 15.03 4.10 0.34
CA GLY A 86 14.50 4.95 -0.73
C GLY A 86 13.93 6.27 -0.25
N THR A 87 13.67 7.15 -1.21
CA THR A 87 12.96 8.42 -1.01
C THR A 87 11.64 8.37 -1.74
N PRO A 88 10.49 8.61 -1.06
CA PRO A 88 9.19 8.66 -1.72
C PRO A 88 9.13 9.78 -2.77
N ILE A 89 8.61 9.48 -3.95
CA ILE A 89 8.48 10.45 -5.05
C ILE A 89 7.04 10.63 -5.54
N ALA A 90 6.22 9.60 -5.40
CA ALA A 90 4.82 9.62 -5.81
C ALA A 90 4.05 8.54 -5.08
N SER A 91 2.73 8.68 -5.00
CA SER A 91 1.83 7.67 -4.49
C SER A 91 0.59 7.54 -5.36
N LEU A 92 0.03 6.33 -5.39
CA LEU A 92 -1.29 6.05 -5.93
C LEU A 92 -2.18 5.62 -4.77
N ALA A 93 -3.33 6.26 -4.66
CA ALA A 93 -4.32 5.90 -3.66
C ALA A 93 -5.57 5.32 -4.33
N THR A 94 -6.03 4.20 -3.82
CA THR A 94 -7.32 3.61 -4.18
C THR A 94 -8.16 3.47 -2.92
N ALA A 95 -9.46 3.64 -3.06
CA ALA A 95 -10.38 3.49 -1.95
C ALA A 95 -11.65 2.78 -2.39
N CYS A 96 -12.19 1.94 -1.51
CA CYS A 96 -13.49 1.33 -1.66
C CYS A 96 -14.36 1.77 -0.48
N PHE A 97 -15.43 2.46 -0.77
CA PHE A 97 -16.37 2.96 0.23
C PHE A 97 -17.73 2.28 0.09
N PRO A 98 -18.50 2.16 1.19
CA PRO A 98 -19.91 1.81 1.09
C PRO A 98 -20.67 2.80 0.17
N PRO A 99 -21.74 2.38 -0.52
CA PRO A 99 -22.48 3.24 -1.43
C PRO A 99 -23.06 4.52 -0.81
N ASP A 100 -23.34 4.47 0.49
CA ASP A 100 -23.90 5.57 1.28
C ASP A 100 -22.83 6.38 2.06
N PHE A 101 -21.56 6.13 1.79
CA PHE A 101 -20.47 6.89 2.44
C PHE A 101 -20.48 8.35 1.98
N PRO A 102 -20.48 9.34 2.90
CA PRO A 102 -20.59 10.74 2.52
C PRO A 102 -19.42 11.21 1.66
N GLN A 103 -19.73 11.83 0.53
CA GLN A 103 -18.73 12.36 -0.41
C GLN A 103 -17.74 13.30 0.27
N GLU A 104 -18.21 14.16 1.17
CA GLU A 104 -17.35 15.10 1.90
C GLU A 104 -16.34 14.39 2.82
N ARG A 105 -16.68 13.22 3.35
CA ARG A 105 -15.75 12.40 4.17
C ARG A 105 -14.70 11.73 3.29
N ALA A 106 -15.08 11.26 2.12
CA ALA A 106 -14.13 10.73 1.15
C ALA A 106 -13.15 11.80 0.66
N ASN A 107 -13.65 13.00 0.37
CA ASN A 107 -12.82 14.14 -0.01
C ASN A 107 -11.84 14.51 1.10
N LEU A 108 -12.33 14.60 2.35
CA LEU A 108 -11.48 14.91 3.50
C LEU A 108 -10.38 13.86 3.70
N LEU A 109 -10.70 12.57 3.55
CA LEU A 109 -9.70 11.51 3.63
C LEU A 109 -8.58 11.71 2.61
N PHE A 110 -8.94 11.98 1.36
CA PHE A 110 -7.97 12.24 0.30
C PHE A 110 -7.12 13.48 0.59
N ASP A 111 -7.75 14.59 1.00
CA ASP A 111 -7.05 15.83 1.35
C ASP A 111 -6.04 15.63 2.49
N ARG A 112 -6.35 14.75 3.45
CA ARG A 112 -5.46 14.45 4.59
C ARG A 112 -4.32 13.48 4.25
N MET A 113 -4.39 12.79 3.11
CA MET A 113 -3.30 11.95 2.61
C MET A 113 -2.25 12.75 1.82
N HIS A 114 -2.59 13.97 1.45
CA HIS A 114 -1.76 14.87 0.66
C HIS A 114 -0.86 15.72 1.56
#